data_db390a4a71da8ec62000a13208443072
#
_entry.id   db390a4a71da8ec62000a13208443072
#
_cell.length_a   1.000
_cell.length_b   1.000
_cell.length_c   1.000
_cell.angle_alpha   90.00
_cell.angle_beta   90.00
_cell.angle_gamma   90.00
#
_symmetry.space_group_name_H-M   'P 1'
#
loop_
_entity.id
_entity.type
_entity.pdbx_description
1 polymer ?
#
loop_
_entity_poly.entity_id
_entity_poly.type
_entity_poly.pdbx_seq_one_letter_code
_entity_poly.pdbx_strand_id
1 'polypeptide(L)'
;MQLTGSQVIIECLKEQGVDTVFGYPGGAILNVYDELYKHPEIKHVLTSHEQGASHAADGYARSTGKVGVCLATSGPGATNLVTGISTAYMDSIPIVAITCNVGVSLLGKDSFQEIDIAGITTPVTKYSFIVKDVEKLADTIRRAFDIARKGRPGPVLVDIPKNVTADLVEYTRQEIKLPERVTETITDSDIDNAIELIKASKKPYIFVGGGVVLSGASKELKEFVDKVNAPVCDTLMGKGAYDGTSDNYTGMLGMHGTKTSNLGVSECDLLIAIGTRFSDRVLGNPKKFADQAKILQFDVDAAEINKNIRVTSSVIGDVKEILTRINKKLTQLDHNSWVEHVLAYAKTFPLTYHKEGLSGPFVIEKIYEMTKGNAIMVTEVGQHQMWAAQYYKYSKPRTLLTSGGLGTMGYGLCAAIGAQTANPDRTVVNIAGDGCFRMNMNELATASREKLPLIEVIINNHVLGMVRQWQTLFYEKHYSATVLDDGVDYVKLSEAMGATARRVKTQEEFEKAFADALKSKTPFVIDCIIDSDDKVWPMVAPGKPINESFDEEDYNATQGGN
;
A
#
# COMPACT_ATOMS: atom_id res chain seq x y z
N MET A 1 14.36 -10.96 35.98
CA MET A 1 15.35 -9.89 36.26
C MET A 1 14.60 -8.58 36.44
N GLN A 2 15.04 -7.73 37.35
CA GLN A 2 14.44 -6.41 37.50
C GLN A 2 14.88 -5.45 36.39
N LEU A 3 13.94 -4.88 35.69
CA LEU A 3 14.16 -3.92 34.61
C LEU A 3 13.26 -2.70 34.79
N THR A 4 13.65 -1.54 34.24
CA THR A 4 12.75 -0.40 34.11
C THR A 4 11.77 -0.64 32.96
N GLY A 5 10.64 0.06 32.95
CA GLY A 5 9.68 -0.05 31.85
C GLY A 5 10.28 0.28 30.49
N SER A 6 11.22 1.24 30.39
CA SER A 6 11.92 1.52 29.13
C SER A 6 12.80 0.35 28.67
N GLN A 7 13.48 -0.33 29.60
CA GLN A 7 14.24 -1.55 29.30
C GLN A 7 13.31 -2.69 28.85
N VAL A 8 12.15 -2.84 29.49
CA VAL A 8 11.14 -3.82 29.09
C VAL A 8 10.65 -3.56 27.66
N ILE A 9 10.43 -2.30 27.28
CA ILE A 9 10.05 -1.95 25.91
C ILE A 9 11.11 -2.46 24.92
N ILE A 10 12.39 -2.18 25.15
CA ILE A 10 13.49 -2.61 24.28
C ILE A 10 13.57 -4.14 24.22
N GLU A 11 13.51 -4.82 25.35
CA GLU A 11 13.56 -6.30 25.37
C GLU A 11 12.36 -6.92 24.65
N CYS A 12 11.15 -6.36 24.81
CA CYS A 12 9.98 -6.82 24.05
C CYS A 12 10.14 -6.57 22.53
N LEU A 13 10.69 -5.44 22.10
CA LEU A 13 10.99 -5.20 20.69
C LEU A 13 11.98 -6.25 20.14
N LYS A 14 13.02 -6.59 20.90
CA LYS A 14 13.99 -7.65 20.56
C LYS A 14 13.33 -9.02 20.52
N GLU A 15 12.45 -9.35 21.47
CA GLU A 15 11.62 -10.57 21.44
C GLU A 15 10.82 -10.64 20.13
N GLN A 16 10.25 -9.51 19.68
CA GLN A 16 9.42 -9.47 18.47
C GLN A 16 10.22 -9.45 17.17
N GLY A 17 11.56 -9.53 17.24
CA GLY A 17 12.45 -9.52 16.08
C GLY A 17 12.48 -8.16 15.36
N VAL A 18 12.24 -7.07 16.11
CA VAL A 18 12.33 -5.70 15.60
C VAL A 18 13.80 -5.33 15.51
N ASP A 19 14.26 -5.00 14.31
CA ASP A 19 15.61 -4.54 14.02
C ASP A 19 15.67 -3.04 13.67
N THR A 20 14.51 -2.43 13.42
CA THR A 20 14.43 -1.03 12.99
C THR A 20 13.17 -0.38 13.56
N VAL A 21 13.32 0.85 14.06
CA VAL A 21 12.21 1.70 14.52
C VAL A 21 12.35 3.09 13.89
N PHE A 22 11.22 3.74 13.62
CA PHE A 22 11.13 5.08 13.04
C PHE A 22 10.52 6.02 14.06
N GLY A 23 11.06 7.24 14.23
CA GLY A 23 10.44 8.10 15.23
C GLY A 23 11.11 9.45 15.40
N TYR A 24 10.51 10.23 16.30
CA TYR A 24 11.00 11.55 16.68
C TYR A 24 10.97 11.69 18.22
N PRO A 25 12.08 12.10 18.86
CA PRO A 25 12.15 12.23 20.32
C PRO A 25 11.35 13.41 20.87
N GLY A 26 10.96 13.31 22.14
CA GLY A 26 10.34 14.39 22.89
C GLY A 26 10.29 14.06 24.38
N GLY A 27 9.87 15.01 25.21
CA GLY A 27 10.04 14.95 26.67
C GLY A 27 9.44 13.72 27.37
N ALA A 28 8.28 13.22 26.89
CA ALA A 28 7.63 12.07 27.52
C ALA A 28 8.30 10.73 27.18
N ILE A 29 8.97 10.60 26.01
CA ILE A 29 9.56 9.34 25.53
C ILE A 29 11.07 9.24 25.79
N LEU A 30 11.71 10.22 26.44
CA LEU A 30 13.16 10.25 26.62
C LEU A 30 13.73 9.01 27.30
N ASN A 31 13.04 8.40 28.25
CA ASN A 31 13.53 7.18 28.91
C ASN A 31 13.69 6.03 27.89
N VAL A 32 12.82 5.93 26.91
CA VAL A 32 12.91 4.92 25.83
C VAL A 32 14.07 5.24 24.90
N TYR A 33 14.27 6.51 24.56
CA TYR A 33 15.40 6.94 23.72
C TYR A 33 16.76 6.78 24.41
N ASP A 34 16.83 6.95 25.74
CA ASP A 34 18.04 6.65 26.49
C ASP A 34 18.41 5.16 26.46
N GLU A 35 17.41 4.28 26.50
CA GLU A 35 17.65 2.84 26.34
C GLU A 35 17.99 2.48 24.88
N LEU A 36 17.35 3.06 23.87
CA LEU A 36 17.72 2.86 22.46
C LEU A 36 19.17 3.21 22.18
N TYR A 37 19.70 4.26 22.80
CA TYR A 37 21.11 4.65 22.68
C TYR A 37 22.08 3.53 23.14
N LYS A 38 21.66 2.71 24.10
CA LYS A 38 22.43 1.58 24.64
C LYS A 38 22.31 0.30 23.82
N HIS A 39 21.35 0.28 22.87
CA HIS A 39 20.95 -0.89 22.07
C HIS A 39 21.08 -0.66 20.56
N PRO A 40 22.34 -0.54 20.03
CA PRO A 40 22.57 -0.25 18.61
C PRO A 40 22.13 -1.36 17.66
N GLU A 41 21.78 -2.54 18.17
CA GLU A 41 21.19 -3.64 17.41
C GLU A 41 19.76 -3.32 16.91
N ILE A 42 19.07 -2.33 17.49
CA ILE A 42 17.83 -1.76 16.97
C ILE A 42 18.16 -0.44 16.29
N LYS A 43 18.15 -0.42 14.97
CA LYS A 43 18.40 0.81 14.22
C LYS A 43 17.23 1.80 14.46
N HIS A 44 17.54 2.99 14.93
CA HIS A 44 16.59 4.09 14.98
C HIS A 44 16.78 5.02 13.77
N VAL A 45 15.73 5.22 12.99
CA VAL A 45 15.69 6.21 11.91
C VAL A 45 14.96 7.44 12.42
N LEU A 46 15.70 8.52 12.62
CA LEU A 46 15.14 9.81 13.04
C LEU A 46 14.47 10.47 11.84
N THR A 47 13.15 10.59 11.84
CA THR A 47 12.40 11.31 10.80
C THR A 47 12.36 12.82 11.09
N SER A 48 11.92 13.60 10.13
CA SER A 48 11.73 15.05 10.33
C SER A 48 10.36 15.38 10.92
N HIS A 49 9.43 14.42 10.84
CA HIS A 49 8.05 14.55 11.32
C HIS A 49 7.49 13.16 11.67
N GLU A 50 6.63 13.06 12.67
CA GLU A 50 6.10 11.77 13.12
C GLU A 50 5.17 11.12 12.07
N GLN A 51 4.49 11.89 11.24
CA GLN A 51 3.76 11.36 10.09
C GLN A 51 4.72 10.60 9.16
N GLY A 52 5.92 11.15 8.90
CA GLY A 52 6.98 10.46 8.18
C GLY A 52 7.40 9.15 8.83
N ALA A 53 7.50 9.12 10.17
CA ALA A 53 7.83 7.91 10.92
C ALA A 53 6.77 6.80 10.74
N SER A 54 5.49 7.14 10.82
CA SER A 54 4.40 6.18 10.65
C SER A 54 4.32 5.63 9.22
N HIS A 55 4.52 6.47 8.20
CA HIS A 55 4.59 6.03 6.80
C HIS A 55 5.86 5.21 6.50
N ALA A 56 6.99 5.53 7.13
CA ALA A 56 8.22 4.72 6.99
C ALA A 56 8.04 3.33 7.62
N ALA A 57 7.41 3.25 8.80
CA ALA A 57 7.05 1.97 9.42
C ALA A 57 6.09 1.15 8.53
N ASP A 58 5.12 1.80 7.87
CA ASP A 58 4.22 1.18 6.89
C ASP A 58 5.00 0.65 5.67
N GLY A 59 5.86 1.45 5.06
CA GLY A 59 6.69 1.03 3.92
C GLY A 59 7.65 -0.12 4.27
N TYR A 60 8.23 -0.10 5.48
CA TYR A 60 9.01 -1.22 6.02
C TYR A 60 8.15 -2.50 6.09
N ALA A 61 6.95 -2.40 6.67
CA ALA A 61 6.07 -3.55 6.84
C ALA A 61 5.60 -4.12 5.49
N ARG A 62 5.20 -3.29 4.53
CA ARG A 62 4.77 -3.73 3.20
C ARG A 62 5.89 -4.45 2.45
N SER A 63 7.10 -3.91 2.46
CA SER A 63 8.22 -4.46 1.70
C SER A 63 8.79 -5.75 2.30
N THR A 64 8.71 -5.92 3.63
CA THR A 64 9.28 -7.07 4.34
C THR A 64 8.27 -8.13 4.75
N GLY A 65 7.01 -7.75 5.00
CA GLY A 65 6.01 -8.59 5.66
C GLY A 65 6.16 -8.67 7.19
N LYS A 66 7.13 -7.97 7.78
CA LYS A 66 7.29 -7.83 9.22
C LYS A 66 6.34 -6.75 9.78
N VAL A 67 6.21 -6.66 11.09
CA VAL A 67 5.51 -5.55 11.74
C VAL A 67 6.41 -4.31 11.72
N GLY A 68 5.91 -3.19 11.21
CA GLY A 68 6.60 -1.90 11.31
C GLY A 68 6.40 -1.27 12.68
N VAL A 69 7.41 -0.55 13.17
CA VAL A 69 7.34 0.09 14.49
C VAL A 69 7.67 1.58 14.38
N CYS A 70 6.79 2.42 14.91
CA CYS A 70 7.06 3.86 15.04
C CYS A 70 6.91 4.33 16.48
N LEU A 71 7.71 5.34 16.83
CA LEU A 71 7.82 5.90 18.17
C LEU A 71 7.50 7.39 18.14
N ALA A 72 6.69 7.87 19.09
CA ALA A 72 6.43 9.30 19.24
C ALA A 72 6.24 9.72 20.71
N THR A 73 6.51 10.98 20.98
CA THR A 73 6.21 11.60 22.26
C THR A 73 4.71 11.89 22.39
N SER A 74 4.30 12.43 23.53
CA SER A 74 2.92 12.85 23.80
C SER A 74 2.44 14.04 22.97
N GLY A 75 1.18 14.36 23.09
CA GLY A 75 0.57 15.54 22.48
C GLY A 75 0.71 15.58 20.96
N PRO A 76 1.33 16.63 20.39
CA PRO A 76 1.45 16.77 18.94
C PRO A 76 2.27 15.63 18.30
N GLY A 77 3.25 15.06 18.99
CA GLY A 77 4.01 13.91 18.47
C GLY A 77 3.09 12.71 18.23
N ALA A 78 2.25 12.37 19.18
CA ALA A 78 1.29 11.29 19.05
C ALA A 78 0.22 11.58 17.99
N THR A 79 -0.35 12.79 17.96
CA THR A 79 -1.38 13.15 16.98
C THR A 79 -0.87 13.18 15.55
N ASN A 80 0.41 13.50 15.33
CA ASN A 80 1.05 13.47 14.01
C ASN A 80 1.16 12.06 13.41
N LEU A 81 1.06 11.00 14.22
CA LEU A 81 1.04 9.62 13.71
C LEU A 81 -0.30 9.21 13.06
N VAL A 82 -1.40 9.92 13.35
CA VAL A 82 -2.76 9.46 13.06
C VAL A 82 -3.01 9.19 11.58
N THR A 83 -2.52 10.07 10.68
CA THR A 83 -2.65 9.87 9.23
C THR A 83 -1.97 8.58 8.77
N GLY A 84 -0.76 8.30 9.25
CA GLY A 84 -0.04 7.07 8.88
C GLY A 84 -0.67 5.81 9.48
N ILE A 85 -1.15 5.88 10.71
CA ILE A 85 -1.94 4.80 11.34
C ILE A 85 -3.20 4.52 10.52
N SER A 86 -3.92 5.56 10.09
CA SER A 86 -5.13 5.43 9.26
C SER A 86 -4.81 4.82 7.89
N THR A 87 -3.68 5.19 7.27
CA THR A 87 -3.19 4.60 6.01
C THR A 87 -2.96 3.09 6.17
N ALA A 88 -2.25 2.70 7.22
CA ALA A 88 -2.00 1.29 7.53
C ALA A 88 -3.31 0.52 7.82
N TYR A 89 -4.26 1.14 8.53
CA TYR A 89 -5.56 0.53 8.83
C TYR A 89 -6.36 0.23 7.56
N MET A 90 -6.47 1.21 6.67
CA MET A 90 -7.25 1.07 5.43
C MET A 90 -6.69 -0.01 4.49
N ASP A 91 -5.38 -0.25 4.51
CA ASP A 91 -4.71 -1.23 3.66
C ASP A 91 -4.31 -2.51 4.41
N SER A 92 -4.72 -2.66 5.67
CA SER A 92 -4.47 -3.86 6.48
C SER A 92 -2.97 -4.12 6.70
N ILE A 93 -2.19 -3.10 6.99
CA ILE A 93 -0.74 -3.20 7.20
C ILE A 93 -0.43 -3.29 8.70
N PRO A 94 0.33 -4.32 9.13
CA PRO A 94 0.66 -4.48 10.53
C PRO A 94 1.74 -3.48 10.96
N ILE A 95 1.35 -2.50 11.78
CA ILE A 95 2.27 -1.61 12.47
C ILE A 95 1.94 -1.56 13.96
N VAL A 96 2.95 -1.33 14.79
CA VAL A 96 2.81 -1.03 16.20
C VAL A 96 3.35 0.38 16.44
N ALA A 97 2.45 1.29 16.79
CA ALA A 97 2.78 2.65 17.17
C ALA A 97 2.91 2.73 18.69
N ILE A 98 4.10 3.07 19.19
CA ILE A 98 4.35 3.27 20.62
C ILE A 98 4.46 4.76 20.89
N THR A 99 3.54 5.27 21.70
CA THR A 99 3.57 6.65 22.19
C THR A 99 3.85 6.67 23.68
N CYS A 100 4.50 7.73 24.15
CA CYS A 100 4.59 7.97 25.59
C CYS A 100 3.76 9.20 25.95
N ASN A 101 3.09 9.14 27.08
CA ASN A 101 2.22 10.19 27.58
C ASN A 101 2.77 10.84 28.87
N VAL A 102 2.10 11.87 29.33
CA VAL A 102 2.37 12.43 30.66
C VAL A 102 2.23 11.37 31.74
N GLY A 103 2.80 11.58 32.93
CA GLY A 103 2.67 10.59 34.03
C GLY A 103 1.21 10.35 34.41
N VAL A 104 0.90 9.13 34.90
CA VAL A 104 -0.46 8.69 35.27
C VAL A 104 -1.19 9.71 36.13
N SER A 105 -0.51 10.36 37.10
CA SER A 105 -1.11 11.37 37.99
C SER A 105 -1.54 12.66 37.28
N LEU A 106 -1.10 12.88 36.05
CA LEU A 106 -1.41 14.05 35.23
C LEU A 106 -2.45 13.79 34.13
N LEU A 107 -2.81 12.52 33.89
CA LEU A 107 -3.81 12.16 32.88
C LEU A 107 -5.20 12.71 33.24
N GLY A 108 -5.90 13.29 32.26
CA GLY A 108 -7.22 13.90 32.40
C GLY A 108 -7.20 15.25 33.13
N LYS A 109 -6.06 15.97 33.10
CA LYS A 109 -5.89 17.26 33.79
C LYS A 109 -5.48 18.40 32.86
N ASP A 110 -5.62 18.23 31.56
CA ASP A 110 -5.17 19.20 30.54
C ASP A 110 -3.70 19.61 30.72
N SER A 111 -2.87 18.62 31.09
CA SER A 111 -1.45 18.83 31.33
C SER A 111 -0.70 19.17 30.03
N PHE A 112 0.44 19.82 30.12
CA PHE A 112 1.24 20.18 28.94
C PHE A 112 1.55 18.94 28.08
N GLN A 113 1.20 19.01 26.80
CA GLN A 113 1.32 17.92 25.82
C GLN A 113 0.57 16.62 26.18
N GLU A 114 -0.46 16.70 27.01
CA GLU A 114 -1.38 15.58 27.20
C GLU A 114 -2.37 15.49 26.05
N ILE A 115 -2.67 14.28 25.62
CA ILE A 115 -3.77 13.98 24.68
C ILE A 115 -4.26 12.54 24.89
N ASP A 116 -5.55 12.30 24.74
CA ASP A 116 -6.12 10.95 24.67
C ASP A 116 -5.91 10.35 23.27
N ILE A 117 -4.68 9.96 23.00
CA ILE A 117 -4.33 9.38 21.70
C ILE A 117 -5.00 8.03 21.46
N ALA A 118 -5.25 7.25 22.53
CA ALA A 118 -5.95 5.99 22.41
C ALA A 118 -7.42 6.20 21.96
N GLY A 119 -8.09 7.20 22.52
CA GLY A 119 -9.42 7.60 22.06
C GLY A 119 -9.44 8.08 20.61
N ILE A 120 -8.48 8.92 20.23
CA ILE A 120 -8.36 9.44 18.86
C ILE A 120 -8.12 8.32 17.84
N THR A 121 -7.31 7.32 18.17
CA THR A 121 -6.92 6.25 17.23
C THR A 121 -7.85 5.03 17.25
N THR A 122 -8.80 4.95 18.18
CA THR A 122 -9.76 3.84 18.28
C THR A 122 -10.43 3.48 16.95
N PRO A 123 -10.95 4.41 16.12
CA PRO A 123 -11.60 4.06 14.86
C PRO A 123 -10.65 3.67 13.73
N VAL A 124 -9.36 3.87 13.89
CA VAL A 124 -8.33 3.64 12.85
C VAL A 124 -7.23 2.66 13.28
N THR A 125 -7.49 1.87 14.32
CA THR A 125 -6.62 0.79 14.79
C THR A 125 -7.39 -0.49 14.99
N LYS A 126 -6.70 -1.62 15.03
CA LYS A 126 -7.31 -2.88 15.51
C LYS A 126 -7.52 -2.84 17.02
N TYR A 127 -6.63 -2.18 17.72
CA TYR A 127 -6.71 -1.95 19.16
C TYR A 127 -5.82 -0.78 19.59
N SER A 128 -6.22 -0.06 20.63
CA SER A 128 -5.43 0.98 21.28
C SER A 128 -5.35 0.71 22.78
N PHE A 129 -4.13 0.69 23.31
CA PHE A 129 -3.84 0.45 24.72
C PHE A 129 -3.36 1.72 25.41
N ILE A 130 -3.72 1.89 26.69
CA ILE A 130 -3.06 2.80 27.64
C ILE A 130 -2.50 1.95 28.78
N VAL A 131 -1.18 1.91 28.95
CA VAL A 131 -0.51 1.06 29.95
C VAL A 131 -0.19 1.87 31.20
N LYS A 132 -1.08 1.86 32.20
CA LYS A 132 -0.94 2.64 33.45
C LYS A 132 -0.18 1.90 34.56
N ASP A 133 0.19 0.65 34.33
CA ASP A 133 0.80 -0.26 35.30
C ASP A 133 1.97 -0.99 34.62
N VAL A 134 3.18 -0.84 35.17
CA VAL A 134 4.41 -1.43 34.60
C VAL A 134 4.36 -2.96 34.58
N GLU A 135 3.66 -3.60 35.52
CA GLU A 135 3.48 -5.06 35.58
C GLU A 135 2.77 -5.62 34.34
N LYS A 136 1.98 -4.79 33.64
CA LYS A 136 1.24 -5.16 32.42
C LYS A 136 1.98 -4.81 31.13
N LEU A 137 3.10 -4.10 31.23
CA LEU A 137 3.74 -3.51 30.04
C LEU A 137 4.23 -4.56 29.05
N ALA A 138 4.98 -5.55 29.50
CA ALA A 138 5.53 -6.60 28.63
C ALA A 138 4.42 -7.37 27.89
N ASP A 139 3.40 -7.81 28.63
CA ASP A 139 2.28 -8.58 28.05
C ASP A 139 1.45 -7.73 27.10
N THR A 140 1.29 -6.42 27.38
CA THR A 140 0.58 -5.51 26.46
C THR A 140 1.35 -5.33 25.16
N ILE A 141 2.67 -5.17 25.19
CA ILE A 141 3.48 -5.06 23.97
C ILE A 141 3.39 -6.36 23.15
N ARG A 142 3.59 -7.52 23.76
CA ARG A 142 3.46 -8.83 23.11
C ARG A 142 2.08 -8.97 22.44
N ARG A 143 1.02 -8.65 23.19
CA ARG A 143 -0.37 -8.68 22.68
C ARG A 143 -0.58 -7.70 21.54
N ALA A 144 0.02 -6.53 21.56
CA ALA A 144 -0.07 -5.55 20.48
C ALA A 144 0.49 -6.12 19.16
N PHE A 145 1.63 -6.79 19.21
CA PHE A 145 2.20 -7.44 18.03
C PHE A 145 1.35 -8.62 17.53
N ASP A 146 0.79 -9.42 18.43
CA ASP A 146 -0.11 -10.52 18.07
C ASP A 146 -1.37 -9.99 17.39
N ILE A 147 -2.00 -8.95 17.94
CA ILE A 147 -3.19 -8.34 17.35
C ILE A 147 -2.86 -7.74 15.98
N ALA A 148 -1.70 -7.07 15.83
CA ALA A 148 -1.31 -6.48 14.57
C ALA A 148 -1.18 -7.52 13.44
N ARG A 149 -0.71 -8.74 13.76
CA ARG A 149 -0.48 -9.83 12.79
C ARG A 149 -1.70 -10.73 12.57
N LYS A 150 -2.51 -11.00 13.61
CA LYS A 150 -3.54 -12.04 13.61
C LYS A 150 -4.73 -11.70 12.70
N GLY A 151 -5.19 -12.71 11.94
CA GLY A 151 -6.33 -12.58 11.03
C GLY A 151 -6.04 -11.57 9.92
N ARG A 152 -6.95 -10.61 9.71
CA ARG A 152 -6.68 -9.44 8.88
C ARG A 152 -5.68 -8.53 9.62
N PRO A 153 -4.47 -8.30 9.09
CA PRO A 153 -3.47 -7.47 9.76
C PRO A 153 -3.92 -6.01 9.90
N GLY A 154 -3.25 -5.26 10.76
CA GLY A 154 -3.53 -3.83 10.90
C GLY A 154 -2.78 -3.17 12.05
N PRO A 155 -2.90 -1.86 12.20
CA PRO A 155 -2.19 -1.08 13.19
C PRO A 155 -2.73 -1.30 14.61
N VAL A 156 -1.81 -1.21 15.59
CA VAL A 156 -2.11 -1.18 17.01
C VAL A 156 -1.33 -0.04 17.65
N LEU A 157 -1.97 0.70 18.56
CA LEU A 157 -1.34 1.74 19.35
C LEU A 157 -1.10 1.24 20.78
N VAL A 158 0.07 1.59 21.33
CA VAL A 158 0.40 1.39 22.75
C VAL A 158 0.86 2.71 23.34
N ASP A 159 0.03 3.35 24.15
CA ASP A 159 0.34 4.59 24.83
C ASP A 159 0.84 4.31 26.25
N ILE A 160 2.03 4.84 26.62
CA ILE A 160 2.73 4.49 27.85
C ILE A 160 3.03 5.76 28.65
N PRO A 161 2.39 6.00 29.79
CA PRO A 161 2.72 7.14 30.66
C PRO A 161 4.16 7.13 31.12
N LYS A 162 4.77 8.32 31.21
CA LYS A 162 6.21 8.51 31.48
C LYS A 162 6.71 7.82 32.76
N ASN A 163 5.92 7.84 33.85
CA ASN A 163 6.33 7.14 35.08
C ASN A 163 6.44 5.63 34.86
N VAL A 164 5.54 5.01 34.08
CA VAL A 164 5.59 3.58 33.75
C VAL A 164 6.90 3.20 33.04
N THR A 165 7.46 4.09 32.24
CA THR A 165 8.77 3.85 31.58
C THR A 165 9.93 3.87 32.56
N ALA A 166 9.78 4.47 33.75
CA ALA A 166 10.80 4.57 34.78
C ALA A 166 10.60 3.55 35.93
N ASP A 167 9.40 3.07 36.13
CA ASP A 167 9.07 2.13 37.20
C ASP A 167 9.79 0.78 36.99
N LEU A 168 10.16 0.11 38.09
CA LEU A 168 10.83 -1.20 38.06
C LEU A 168 9.83 -2.34 38.08
N VAL A 169 10.11 -3.39 37.30
CA VAL A 169 9.29 -4.60 37.21
C VAL A 169 10.14 -5.85 37.04
N GLU A 170 9.65 -6.99 37.51
CA GLU A 170 10.21 -8.29 37.20
C GLU A 170 9.90 -8.68 35.75
N TYR A 171 10.94 -8.85 34.95
CA TYR A 171 10.83 -9.22 33.54
C TYR A 171 11.37 -10.62 33.28
N THR A 172 10.63 -11.38 32.48
CA THR A 172 11.03 -12.68 31.94
C THR A 172 10.87 -12.66 30.43
N ARG A 173 11.97 -12.90 29.71
CA ARG A 173 11.98 -13.00 28.25
C ARG A 173 11.14 -14.20 27.78
N GLN A 174 10.38 -13.99 26.72
CA GLN A 174 9.58 -15.04 26.08
C GLN A 174 10.05 -15.28 24.63
N GLU A 175 9.91 -16.49 24.16
CA GLU A 175 10.09 -16.78 22.73
C GLU A 175 8.87 -16.32 21.94
N ILE A 176 9.10 -15.75 20.75
CA ILE A 176 8.01 -15.36 19.85
C ILE A 176 7.20 -16.58 19.46
N LYS A 177 5.90 -16.50 19.68
CA LYS A 177 4.93 -17.36 19.02
C LYS A 177 4.26 -16.56 17.91
N LEU A 178 4.61 -16.86 16.67
CA LEU A 178 3.88 -16.26 15.55
C LEU A 178 2.42 -16.73 15.59
N PRO A 179 1.44 -15.86 15.34
CA PRO A 179 0.04 -16.27 15.32
C PRO A 179 -0.16 -17.33 14.23
N GLU A 180 -0.93 -18.34 14.57
CA GLU A 180 -1.34 -19.36 13.62
C GLU A 180 -2.23 -18.74 12.53
N ARG A 181 -2.19 -19.31 11.33
CA ARG A 181 -3.08 -18.93 10.25
C ARG A 181 -4.52 -19.22 10.65
N VAL A 182 -5.46 -18.39 10.22
CA VAL A 182 -6.90 -18.65 10.45
C VAL A 182 -7.33 -19.79 9.52
N THR A 183 -7.35 -21.00 10.05
CA THR A 183 -7.67 -22.23 9.32
C THR A 183 -8.87 -22.97 9.88
N GLU A 184 -9.23 -22.69 11.12
CA GLU A 184 -10.33 -23.31 11.86
C GLU A 184 -11.71 -23.01 11.28
N THR A 185 -11.83 -21.91 10.53
CA THR A 185 -13.07 -21.52 9.85
C THR A 185 -13.24 -22.16 8.47
N ILE A 186 -12.19 -22.81 7.94
CA ILE A 186 -12.22 -23.44 6.61
C ILE A 186 -12.80 -24.84 6.73
N THR A 187 -14.04 -25.05 6.29
CA THR A 187 -14.67 -26.37 6.30
C THR A 187 -14.46 -27.11 4.97
N ASP A 188 -14.45 -28.45 5.02
CA ASP A 188 -14.39 -29.25 3.80
C ASP A 188 -15.61 -29.03 2.89
N SER A 189 -16.77 -28.80 3.47
CA SER A 189 -17.99 -28.48 2.74
C SER A 189 -17.87 -27.18 1.93
N ASP A 190 -17.25 -26.13 2.51
CA ASP A 190 -17.05 -24.85 1.79
C ASP A 190 -16.06 -25.01 0.65
N ILE A 191 -14.99 -25.81 0.87
CA ILE A 191 -14.01 -26.15 -0.17
C ILE A 191 -14.68 -26.94 -1.31
N ASP A 192 -15.49 -27.94 -0.99
CA ASP A 192 -16.15 -28.78 -1.99
C ASP A 192 -17.20 -27.96 -2.78
N ASN A 193 -17.98 -27.09 -2.11
CA ASN A 193 -18.91 -26.17 -2.74
C ASN A 193 -18.19 -25.18 -3.68
N ALA A 194 -17.04 -24.66 -3.27
CA ALA A 194 -16.23 -23.78 -4.12
C ALA A 194 -15.76 -24.52 -5.38
N ILE A 195 -15.27 -25.75 -5.24
CA ILE A 195 -14.80 -26.59 -6.35
C ILE A 195 -15.95 -26.90 -7.33
N GLU A 196 -17.14 -27.22 -6.83
CA GLU A 196 -18.32 -27.47 -7.70
C GLU A 196 -18.75 -26.23 -8.48
N LEU A 197 -18.70 -25.04 -7.85
CA LEU A 197 -18.97 -23.79 -8.57
C LEU A 197 -17.94 -23.53 -9.68
N ILE A 198 -16.65 -23.78 -9.40
CA ILE A 198 -15.56 -23.61 -10.37
C ILE A 198 -15.72 -24.58 -11.54
N LYS A 199 -15.99 -25.87 -11.27
CA LYS A 199 -16.19 -26.89 -12.32
C LYS A 199 -17.43 -26.64 -13.18
N ALA A 200 -18.47 -26.06 -12.62
CA ALA A 200 -19.72 -25.76 -13.34
C ALA A 200 -19.62 -24.51 -14.23
N SER A 201 -18.63 -23.66 -14.02
CA SER A 201 -18.41 -22.43 -14.79
C SER A 201 -17.87 -22.73 -16.18
N LYS A 202 -18.31 -21.94 -17.16
CA LYS A 202 -17.79 -21.93 -18.53
C LYS A 202 -16.95 -20.69 -18.84
N LYS A 203 -17.13 -19.65 -18.06
CA LYS A 203 -16.45 -18.36 -18.21
C LYS A 203 -15.90 -17.85 -16.85
N PRO A 204 -15.05 -18.66 -16.17
CA PRO A 204 -14.51 -18.23 -14.88
C PRO A 204 -13.55 -17.04 -15.06
N TYR A 205 -13.55 -16.12 -14.09
CA TYR A 205 -12.60 -15.01 -14.02
C TYR A 205 -12.02 -14.90 -12.62
N ILE A 206 -10.71 -14.75 -12.51
CA ILE A 206 -10.02 -14.67 -11.22
C ILE A 206 -9.67 -13.22 -10.92
N PHE A 207 -10.15 -12.73 -9.78
CA PHE A 207 -9.94 -11.36 -9.31
C PHE A 207 -9.12 -11.35 -8.02
N VAL A 208 -7.90 -10.80 -8.08
CA VAL A 208 -6.88 -10.91 -7.04
C VAL A 208 -6.72 -9.62 -6.26
N GLY A 209 -6.83 -9.69 -4.94
CA GLY A 209 -6.63 -8.55 -4.05
C GLY A 209 -5.38 -8.63 -3.18
N GLY A 210 -5.20 -7.61 -2.33
CA GLY A 210 -4.06 -7.49 -1.41
C GLY A 210 -3.95 -8.63 -0.38
N GLY A 211 -5.06 -9.32 -0.07
CA GLY A 211 -5.07 -10.47 0.83
C GLY A 211 -4.15 -11.60 0.38
N VAL A 212 -3.95 -11.79 -0.93
CA VAL A 212 -3.02 -12.78 -1.47
C VAL A 212 -1.57 -12.41 -1.16
N VAL A 213 -1.22 -11.12 -1.28
CA VAL A 213 0.12 -10.60 -0.93
C VAL A 213 0.37 -10.75 0.58
N LEU A 214 -0.63 -10.39 1.39
CA LEU A 214 -0.52 -10.42 2.86
C LEU A 214 -0.38 -11.86 3.39
N SER A 215 -1.11 -12.82 2.83
CA SER A 215 -1.01 -14.23 3.22
C SER A 215 0.22 -14.95 2.63
N GLY A 216 0.94 -14.33 1.67
CA GLY A 216 2.07 -14.94 0.96
C GLY A 216 1.65 -16.13 0.10
N ALA A 217 0.50 -16.03 -0.58
CA ALA A 217 -0.14 -17.12 -1.34
C ALA A 217 0.14 -17.09 -2.85
N SER A 218 1.13 -16.32 -3.32
CA SER A 218 1.39 -16.14 -4.76
C SER A 218 1.70 -17.45 -5.50
N LYS A 219 2.40 -18.39 -4.83
CA LYS A 219 2.70 -19.72 -5.40
C LYS A 219 1.44 -20.55 -5.56
N GLU A 220 0.63 -20.61 -4.51
CA GLU A 220 -0.64 -21.34 -4.48
C GLU A 220 -1.66 -20.72 -5.45
N LEU A 221 -1.64 -19.38 -5.60
CA LEU A 221 -2.44 -18.68 -6.60
C LEU A 221 -2.04 -19.07 -8.03
N LYS A 222 -0.73 -19.10 -8.32
CA LYS A 222 -0.26 -19.53 -9.65
C LYS A 222 -0.74 -20.94 -9.99
N GLU A 223 -0.58 -21.90 -9.09
CA GLU A 223 -1.06 -23.27 -9.28
C GLU A 223 -2.58 -23.31 -9.48
N PHE A 224 -3.33 -22.49 -8.73
CA PHE A 224 -4.78 -22.38 -8.86
C PHE A 224 -5.19 -21.83 -10.24
N VAL A 225 -4.55 -20.74 -10.69
CA VAL A 225 -4.79 -20.16 -12.01
C VAL A 225 -4.50 -21.16 -13.11
N ASP A 226 -3.36 -21.86 -13.03
CA ASP A 226 -2.98 -22.88 -14.00
C ASP A 226 -4.06 -23.98 -14.08
N LYS A 227 -4.60 -24.45 -12.93
CA LYS A 227 -5.62 -25.49 -12.88
C LYS A 227 -7.00 -25.03 -13.35
N VAL A 228 -7.41 -23.80 -12.99
CA VAL A 228 -8.68 -23.26 -13.46
C VAL A 228 -8.60 -22.86 -14.93
N ASN A 229 -7.42 -22.46 -15.41
CA ASN A 229 -7.19 -21.96 -16.78
C ASN A 229 -8.13 -20.80 -17.11
N ALA A 230 -8.02 -19.70 -16.37
CA ALA A 230 -8.91 -18.53 -16.49
C ALA A 230 -8.13 -17.22 -16.62
N PRO A 231 -8.73 -16.16 -17.18
CA PRO A 231 -8.17 -14.81 -17.14
C PRO A 231 -8.02 -14.33 -15.69
N VAL A 232 -6.99 -13.51 -15.44
CA VAL A 232 -6.68 -12.95 -14.12
C VAL A 232 -6.59 -11.43 -14.19
N CYS A 233 -7.33 -10.75 -13.31
CA CYS A 233 -7.15 -9.32 -13.05
C CYS A 233 -6.84 -9.09 -11.57
N ASP A 234 -6.35 -7.89 -11.25
CA ASP A 234 -6.04 -7.52 -9.89
C ASP A 234 -6.68 -6.20 -9.44
N THR A 235 -6.65 -5.98 -8.13
CA THR A 235 -6.81 -4.65 -7.54
C THR A 235 -5.45 -3.93 -7.51
N LEU A 236 -5.44 -2.62 -7.27
CA LEU A 236 -4.22 -1.87 -7.01
C LEU A 236 -3.35 -2.54 -5.92
N MET A 237 -3.97 -3.02 -4.83
CA MET A 237 -3.27 -3.69 -3.73
C MET A 237 -2.89 -5.15 -4.04
N GLY A 238 -3.47 -5.75 -5.07
CA GLY A 238 -3.17 -7.11 -5.55
C GLY A 238 -1.99 -7.21 -6.50
N LYS A 239 -1.45 -6.07 -6.94
CA LYS A 239 -0.32 -6.02 -7.88
C LYS A 239 0.87 -6.85 -7.41
N GLY A 240 1.39 -7.69 -8.32
CA GLY A 240 2.50 -8.60 -8.05
C GLY A 240 2.13 -9.86 -7.26
N ALA A 241 0.88 -10.03 -6.83
CA ALA A 241 0.40 -11.30 -6.28
C ALA A 241 0.37 -12.41 -7.34
N TYR A 242 -0.05 -12.05 -8.55
CA TYR A 242 0.11 -12.84 -9.77
C TYR A 242 1.10 -12.12 -10.69
N ASP A 243 1.82 -12.88 -11.50
CA ASP A 243 2.82 -12.33 -12.41
C ASP A 243 2.17 -11.50 -13.52
N GLY A 244 2.39 -10.18 -13.49
CA GLY A 244 1.86 -9.25 -14.48
C GLY A 244 2.45 -9.38 -15.90
N THR A 245 3.38 -10.32 -16.11
CA THR A 245 3.92 -10.67 -17.43
C THR A 245 3.32 -11.97 -18.00
N SER A 246 2.44 -12.63 -17.23
CA SER A 246 1.78 -13.88 -17.65
C SER A 246 0.74 -13.63 -18.73
N ASP A 247 0.59 -14.59 -19.64
CA ASP A 247 -0.34 -14.49 -20.77
C ASP A 247 -1.82 -14.36 -20.33
N ASN A 248 -2.20 -14.97 -19.21
CA ASN A 248 -3.56 -14.89 -18.68
C ASN A 248 -3.87 -13.59 -17.90
N TYR A 249 -2.85 -12.75 -17.68
CA TYR A 249 -3.02 -11.52 -16.92
C TYR A 249 -3.60 -10.41 -17.81
N THR A 250 -4.68 -9.80 -17.37
CA THR A 250 -5.46 -8.81 -18.16
C THR A 250 -5.32 -7.37 -17.65
N GLY A 251 -4.61 -7.17 -16.53
CA GLY A 251 -4.41 -5.85 -15.92
C GLY A 251 -5.29 -5.60 -14.70
N MET A 252 -5.31 -4.35 -14.25
CA MET A 252 -6.12 -3.92 -13.11
C MET A 252 -7.60 -3.82 -13.48
N LEU A 253 -8.48 -4.09 -12.50
CA LEU A 253 -9.94 -3.94 -12.62
C LEU A 253 -10.40 -2.62 -12.01
N GLY A 254 -11.45 -2.02 -12.59
CA GLY A 254 -12.19 -0.90 -12.01
C GLY A 254 -11.98 0.44 -12.72
N MET A 255 -12.09 1.56 -11.99
CA MET A 255 -12.17 2.92 -12.54
C MET A 255 -11.02 3.28 -13.50
N HIS A 256 -9.80 2.94 -13.18
CA HIS A 256 -8.61 3.10 -14.02
C HIS A 256 -8.03 1.74 -14.45
N GLY A 257 -8.88 0.70 -14.46
CA GLY A 257 -8.54 -0.62 -14.94
C GLY A 257 -8.44 -0.67 -16.46
N THR A 258 -7.91 -1.77 -16.98
CA THR A 258 -7.89 -2.01 -18.43
C THR A 258 -9.31 -2.27 -18.97
N LYS A 259 -9.60 -1.83 -20.20
CA LYS A 259 -10.86 -2.20 -20.87
C LYS A 259 -10.99 -3.73 -20.94
N THR A 260 -9.87 -4.46 -21.12
CA THR A 260 -9.82 -5.94 -21.12
C THR A 260 -10.40 -6.54 -19.85
N SER A 261 -9.91 -6.09 -18.67
CA SER A 261 -10.38 -6.59 -17.38
C SER A 261 -11.86 -6.21 -17.13
N ASN A 262 -12.22 -4.96 -17.41
CA ASN A 262 -13.57 -4.45 -17.20
C ASN A 262 -14.61 -5.16 -18.05
N LEU A 263 -14.33 -5.39 -19.35
CA LEU A 263 -15.21 -6.12 -20.25
C LEU A 263 -15.27 -7.61 -19.90
N GLY A 264 -14.13 -8.26 -19.68
CA GLY A 264 -14.08 -9.67 -19.34
C GLY A 264 -14.84 -10.01 -18.04
N VAL A 265 -14.70 -9.18 -16.99
CA VAL A 265 -15.49 -9.35 -15.76
C VAL A 265 -16.98 -9.11 -16.00
N SER A 266 -17.36 -8.21 -16.90
CA SER A 266 -18.75 -7.96 -17.24
C SER A 266 -19.40 -9.07 -18.06
N GLU A 267 -18.63 -10.04 -18.58
CA GLU A 267 -19.11 -11.18 -19.36
C GLU A 267 -18.92 -12.54 -18.70
N CYS A 268 -18.16 -12.61 -17.59
CA CYS A 268 -17.93 -13.87 -16.90
C CYS A 268 -19.22 -14.45 -16.31
N ASP A 269 -19.27 -15.78 -16.11
CA ASP A 269 -20.36 -16.45 -15.41
C ASP A 269 -20.02 -16.80 -13.96
N LEU A 270 -18.72 -16.75 -13.61
CA LEU A 270 -18.20 -16.91 -12.25
C LEU A 270 -17.04 -15.95 -12.03
N LEU A 271 -17.17 -15.04 -11.06
CA LEU A 271 -16.09 -14.21 -10.55
C LEU A 271 -15.52 -14.82 -9.28
N ILE A 272 -14.25 -15.24 -9.31
CA ILE A 272 -13.52 -15.81 -8.16
C ILE A 272 -12.69 -14.69 -7.53
N ALA A 273 -13.18 -14.12 -6.46
CA ALA A 273 -12.57 -12.99 -5.76
C ALA A 273 -11.70 -13.47 -4.60
N ILE A 274 -10.41 -13.20 -4.64
CA ILE A 274 -9.42 -13.75 -3.70
C ILE A 274 -8.75 -12.63 -2.92
N GLY A 275 -9.09 -12.48 -1.62
CA GLY A 275 -8.51 -11.46 -0.74
C GLY A 275 -8.78 -10.03 -1.20
N THR A 276 -10.01 -9.74 -1.66
CA THR A 276 -10.42 -8.43 -2.17
C THR A 276 -11.68 -7.92 -1.46
N ARG A 277 -11.76 -6.60 -1.23
CA ARG A 277 -12.84 -5.94 -0.45
C ARG A 277 -13.95 -5.36 -1.31
N PHE A 278 -13.88 -5.45 -2.62
CA PHE A 278 -14.85 -4.83 -3.54
C PHE A 278 -15.07 -3.33 -3.24
N SER A 279 -13.99 -2.53 -3.29
CA SER A 279 -14.07 -1.10 -3.06
C SER A 279 -14.86 -0.37 -4.14
N ASP A 280 -15.32 0.86 -3.85
CA ASP A 280 -16.02 1.73 -4.78
C ASP A 280 -15.22 2.01 -6.07
N ARG A 281 -13.88 2.08 -5.96
CA ARG A 281 -12.98 2.27 -7.12
C ARG A 281 -12.95 1.08 -8.06
N VAL A 282 -13.31 -0.10 -7.58
CA VAL A 282 -13.42 -1.33 -8.38
C VAL A 282 -14.83 -1.50 -8.93
N LEU A 283 -15.85 -1.27 -8.10
CA LEU A 283 -17.23 -1.60 -8.45
C LEU A 283 -17.84 -0.67 -9.50
N GLY A 284 -17.45 0.61 -9.54
CA GLY A 284 -18.17 1.62 -10.34
C GLY A 284 -19.62 1.73 -9.86
N ASN A 285 -20.54 1.07 -10.57
CA ASN A 285 -21.93 0.90 -10.15
C ASN A 285 -22.15 -0.47 -9.50
N PRO A 286 -22.31 -0.56 -8.15
CA PRO A 286 -22.43 -1.85 -7.46
C PRO A 286 -23.63 -2.72 -7.91
N LYS A 287 -24.70 -2.09 -8.45
CA LYS A 287 -25.89 -2.82 -8.93
C LYS A 287 -25.69 -3.45 -10.31
N LYS A 288 -24.64 -3.05 -11.00
CA LYS A 288 -24.31 -3.49 -12.36
C LYS A 288 -22.96 -4.22 -12.43
N PHE A 289 -22.29 -4.35 -11.30
CA PHE A 289 -20.99 -5.03 -11.23
C PHE A 289 -21.19 -6.54 -11.25
N ALA A 290 -20.74 -7.19 -12.30
CA ALA A 290 -20.82 -8.64 -12.49
C ALA A 290 -22.22 -9.23 -12.16
N ASP A 291 -23.31 -8.50 -12.47
CA ASP A 291 -24.68 -8.85 -12.13
C ASP A 291 -25.18 -10.11 -12.85
N GLN A 292 -24.52 -10.52 -13.93
CA GLN A 292 -24.74 -11.76 -14.66
C GLN A 292 -24.02 -12.98 -14.06
N ALA A 293 -23.01 -12.76 -13.17
CA ALA A 293 -22.11 -13.80 -12.67
C ALA A 293 -22.49 -14.28 -11.26
N LYS A 294 -22.15 -15.53 -10.98
CA LYS A 294 -21.99 -15.97 -9.59
C LYS A 294 -20.68 -15.39 -9.03
N ILE A 295 -20.67 -15.08 -7.74
CA ILE A 295 -19.47 -14.55 -7.07
C ILE A 295 -19.05 -15.53 -5.98
N LEU A 296 -17.82 -16.02 -6.07
CA LEU A 296 -17.16 -16.86 -5.08
C LEU A 296 -16.04 -16.05 -4.42
N GLN A 297 -16.12 -15.82 -3.10
CA GLN A 297 -15.15 -14.98 -2.38
C GLN A 297 -14.34 -15.79 -1.36
N PHE A 298 -13.02 -15.62 -1.39
CA PHE A 298 -12.10 -16.14 -0.37
C PHE A 298 -11.53 -14.97 0.43
N ASP A 299 -11.79 -14.94 1.73
CA ASP A 299 -11.31 -13.85 2.60
C ASP A 299 -11.08 -14.34 4.03
N VAL A 300 -10.11 -13.72 4.72
CA VAL A 300 -9.82 -14.00 6.12
C VAL A 300 -10.80 -13.28 7.06
N ASP A 301 -11.45 -12.23 6.58
CA ASP A 301 -12.34 -11.37 7.36
C ASP A 301 -13.80 -11.61 6.96
N ALA A 302 -14.54 -12.28 7.83
CA ALA A 302 -15.97 -12.54 7.63
C ALA A 302 -16.80 -11.25 7.44
N ALA A 303 -16.35 -10.11 7.97
CA ALA A 303 -17.05 -8.84 7.84
C ALA A 303 -17.00 -8.25 6.41
N GLU A 304 -16.11 -8.71 5.56
CA GLU A 304 -16.06 -8.31 4.15
C GLU A 304 -17.07 -9.06 3.28
N ILE A 305 -17.61 -10.20 3.75
CA ILE A 305 -18.58 -11.00 3.00
C ILE A 305 -19.95 -10.28 2.97
N ASN A 306 -20.50 -10.11 1.78
CA ASN A 306 -21.77 -9.38 1.53
C ASN A 306 -21.78 -7.90 1.96
N LYS A 307 -20.62 -7.29 2.22
CA LYS A 307 -20.54 -5.90 2.66
C LYS A 307 -20.89 -4.90 1.55
N ASN A 308 -20.23 -5.01 0.41
CA ASN A 308 -20.38 -4.08 -0.72
C ASN A 308 -21.11 -4.70 -1.91
N ILE A 309 -21.08 -6.01 -2.04
CA ILE A 309 -21.70 -6.79 -3.10
C ILE A 309 -22.19 -8.12 -2.52
N ARG A 310 -23.32 -8.63 -3.05
CA ARG A 310 -23.81 -9.94 -2.63
C ARG A 310 -22.99 -11.05 -3.30
N VAL A 311 -22.47 -11.98 -2.49
CA VAL A 311 -21.73 -13.14 -2.97
C VAL A 311 -22.61 -14.40 -3.01
N THR A 312 -22.32 -15.32 -3.94
CA THR A 312 -23.04 -16.59 -4.07
C THR A 312 -22.54 -17.60 -3.04
N SER A 313 -21.22 -17.66 -2.85
CA SER A 313 -20.56 -18.53 -1.88
C SER A 313 -19.27 -17.91 -1.40
N SER A 314 -18.81 -18.29 -0.22
CA SER A 314 -17.54 -17.82 0.34
C SER A 314 -16.82 -18.92 1.10
N VAL A 315 -15.49 -18.81 1.18
CA VAL A 315 -14.66 -19.58 2.11
C VAL A 315 -13.92 -18.58 3.00
N ILE A 316 -14.14 -18.69 4.31
CA ILE A 316 -13.56 -17.76 5.29
C ILE A 316 -12.33 -18.39 5.92
N GLY A 317 -11.17 -17.73 5.80
CA GLY A 317 -9.91 -18.17 6.37
C GLY A 317 -8.70 -17.64 5.61
N ASP A 318 -7.52 -18.11 5.98
CA ASP A 318 -6.27 -17.74 5.31
C ASP A 318 -6.27 -18.21 3.86
N VAL A 319 -6.05 -17.26 2.94
CA VAL A 319 -6.11 -17.50 1.49
C VAL A 319 -5.11 -18.56 1.03
N LYS A 320 -3.92 -18.61 1.62
CA LYS A 320 -2.92 -19.63 1.27
C LYS A 320 -3.40 -21.04 1.60
N GLU A 321 -4.04 -21.21 2.76
CA GLU A 321 -4.60 -22.50 3.16
C GLU A 321 -5.81 -22.88 2.29
N ILE A 322 -6.71 -21.92 2.00
CA ILE A 322 -7.85 -22.15 1.11
C ILE A 322 -7.37 -22.65 -0.25
N LEU A 323 -6.44 -21.92 -0.88
CA LEU A 323 -5.90 -22.29 -2.19
C LEU A 323 -5.16 -23.64 -2.13
N THR A 324 -4.42 -23.91 -1.05
CA THR A 324 -3.74 -25.19 -0.86
C THR A 324 -4.73 -26.37 -0.83
N ARG A 325 -5.86 -26.24 -0.10
CA ARG A 325 -6.90 -27.29 -0.03
C ARG A 325 -7.62 -27.47 -1.36
N ILE A 326 -7.97 -26.37 -2.04
CA ILE A 326 -8.61 -26.42 -3.36
C ILE A 326 -7.65 -27.07 -4.38
N ASN A 327 -6.39 -26.67 -4.44
CA ASN A 327 -5.40 -27.18 -5.37
C ASN A 327 -5.18 -28.70 -5.22
N LYS A 328 -5.28 -29.25 -4.02
CA LYS A 328 -5.19 -30.69 -3.79
C LYS A 328 -6.35 -31.49 -4.41
N LYS A 329 -7.54 -30.90 -4.47
CA LYS A 329 -8.77 -31.57 -4.94
C LYS A 329 -9.14 -31.21 -6.39
N LEU A 330 -8.75 -30.01 -6.87
CA LEU A 330 -9.08 -29.52 -8.21
C LEU A 330 -8.17 -30.14 -9.26
N THR A 331 -8.76 -30.75 -10.27
CA THR A 331 -8.08 -31.20 -11.49
C THR A 331 -8.00 -30.08 -12.52
N GLN A 332 -7.12 -30.23 -13.51
CA GLN A 332 -7.00 -29.31 -14.63
C GLN A 332 -8.34 -29.15 -15.37
N LEU A 333 -8.75 -27.91 -15.59
CA LEU A 333 -9.91 -27.54 -16.39
C LEU A 333 -9.45 -26.94 -17.73
N ASP A 334 -10.38 -26.85 -18.68
CA ASP A 334 -10.12 -26.27 -19.99
C ASP A 334 -11.13 -25.13 -20.27
N HIS A 335 -10.63 -23.91 -20.26
CA HIS A 335 -11.38 -22.71 -20.64
C HIS A 335 -10.62 -21.89 -21.71
N ASN A 336 -9.81 -22.56 -22.55
CA ASN A 336 -8.96 -21.89 -23.54
C ASN A 336 -9.76 -20.91 -24.43
N SER A 337 -10.91 -21.33 -24.93
CA SER A 337 -11.75 -20.45 -25.79
C SER A 337 -12.24 -19.19 -25.07
N TRP A 338 -12.47 -19.27 -23.76
CA TRP A 338 -12.82 -18.11 -22.94
C TRP A 338 -11.62 -17.20 -22.70
N VAL A 339 -10.46 -17.77 -22.37
CA VAL A 339 -9.20 -17.02 -22.22
C VAL A 339 -8.87 -16.27 -23.51
N GLU A 340 -8.91 -16.95 -24.66
CA GLU A 340 -8.67 -16.33 -25.98
C GLU A 340 -9.66 -15.21 -26.29
N HIS A 341 -10.95 -15.40 -25.96
CA HIS A 341 -11.97 -14.37 -26.13
C HIS A 341 -11.65 -13.10 -25.33
N VAL A 342 -11.31 -13.23 -24.05
CA VAL A 342 -10.96 -12.10 -23.19
C VAL A 342 -9.66 -11.43 -23.65
N LEU A 343 -8.64 -12.21 -24.02
CA LEU A 343 -7.36 -11.67 -24.49
C LEU A 343 -7.47 -10.95 -25.84
N ALA A 344 -8.50 -11.23 -26.63
CA ALA A 344 -8.78 -10.48 -27.84
C ALA A 344 -9.10 -9.00 -27.54
N TYR A 345 -9.70 -8.70 -26.39
CA TYR A 345 -9.90 -7.31 -25.96
C TYR A 345 -8.59 -6.55 -25.75
N ALA A 346 -7.54 -7.21 -25.27
CA ALA A 346 -6.23 -6.55 -25.12
C ALA A 346 -5.61 -6.11 -26.46
N LYS A 347 -5.92 -6.83 -27.53
CA LYS A 347 -5.51 -6.46 -28.90
C LYS A 347 -6.35 -5.34 -29.48
N THR A 348 -7.65 -5.32 -29.15
CA THR A 348 -8.60 -4.30 -29.62
C THR A 348 -8.47 -2.98 -28.85
N PHE A 349 -8.21 -3.07 -27.55
CA PHE A 349 -8.14 -1.93 -26.62
C PHE A 349 -6.83 -1.94 -25.82
N PRO A 350 -5.66 -1.83 -26.48
CA PRO A 350 -4.38 -1.78 -25.78
C PRO A 350 -4.29 -0.50 -24.93
N LEU A 351 -3.52 -0.56 -23.84
CA LEU A 351 -3.09 0.65 -23.15
C LEU A 351 -2.15 1.45 -24.07
N THR A 352 -2.53 2.67 -24.39
CA THR A 352 -1.78 3.55 -25.29
C THR A 352 -1.58 4.92 -24.64
N TYR A 353 -0.54 5.63 -25.08
CA TYR A 353 -0.26 7.02 -24.73
C TYR A 353 0.50 7.68 -25.88
N HIS A 354 0.53 9.02 -25.90
CA HIS A 354 1.30 9.77 -26.90
C HIS A 354 2.79 9.51 -26.70
N LYS A 355 3.45 9.04 -27.77
CA LYS A 355 4.88 8.67 -27.73
C LYS A 355 5.83 9.87 -27.88
N GLU A 356 5.30 11.03 -28.26
CA GLU A 356 6.07 12.25 -28.40
C GLU A 356 6.20 12.98 -27.06
N GLY A 357 7.41 13.49 -26.77
CA GLY A 357 7.69 14.19 -25.53
C GLY A 357 7.86 13.29 -24.30
N LEU A 358 8.10 13.93 -23.16
CA LEU A 358 8.18 13.25 -21.86
C LEU A 358 6.77 13.17 -21.26
N SER A 359 6.34 11.98 -20.87
CA SER A 359 5.02 11.73 -20.27
C SER A 359 5.11 10.77 -19.08
N GLY A 360 4.09 10.77 -18.23
CA GLY A 360 4.03 9.85 -17.07
C GLY A 360 4.15 8.38 -17.48
N PRO A 361 3.37 7.86 -18.42
CA PRO A 361 3.47 6.49 -18.91
C PRO A 361 4.87 6.12 -19.42
N PHE A 362 5.51 7.00 -20.22
CA PHE A 362 6.88 6.77 -20.71
C PHE A 362 7.87 6.60 -19.56
N VAL A 363 7.82 7.48 -18.56
CA VAL A 363 8.69 7.41 -17.39
C VAL A 363 8.56 6.06 -16.69
N ILE A 364 7.33 5.58 -16.50
CA ILE A 364 7.06 4.29 -15.83
C ILE A 364 7.56 3.10 -16.66
N GLU A 365 7.29 3.06 -17.97
CA GLU A 365 7.78 2.00 -18.85
C GLU A 365 9.31 1.96 -18.87
N LYS A 366 9.95 3.13 -18.92
CA LYS A 366 11.41 3.20 -18.94
C LYS A 366 12.04 2.76 -17.61
N ILE A 367 11.42 3.08 -16.46
CA ILE A 367 11.83 2.56 -15.15
C ILE A 367 11.74 1.03 -15.15
N TYR A 368 10.64 0.46 -15.67
CA TYR A 368 10.49 -1.00 -15.78
C TYR A 368 11.62 -1.61 -16.62
N GLU A 369 11.88 -1.07 -17.81
CA GLU A 369 12.93 -1.56 -18.70
C GLU A 369 14.32 -1.51 -18.05
N MET A 370 14.71 -0.34 -17.52
CA MET A 370 16.05 -0.12 -16.97
C MET A 370 16.29 -0.87 -15.66
N THR A 371 15.25 -1.16 -14.89
CA THR A 371 15.33 -1.98 -13.68
C THR A 371 15.03 -3.46 -13.95
N LYS A 372 14.66 -3.82 -15.18
CA LYS A 372 14.22 -5.16 -15.59
C LYS A 372 13.10 -5.69 -14.67
N GLY A 373 12.20 -4.81 -14.26
CA GLY A 373 11.08 -5.13 -13.36
C GLY A 373 11.49 -5.51 -11.92
N ASN A 374 12.72 -5.24 -11.48
CA ASN A 374 13.21 -5.65 -10.16
C ASN A 374 13.18 -4.54 -9.09
N ALA A 375 12.71 -3.34 -9.41
CA ALA A 375 12.58 -2.28 -8.41
C ALA A 375 11.42 -2.56 -7.44
N ILE A 376 11.55 -2.04 -6.22
CA ILE A 376 10.41 -1.77 -5.35
C ILE A 376 9.89 -0.40 -5.76
N MET A 377 8.70 -0.39 -6.33
CA MET A 377 7.99 0.83 -6.70
C MET A 377 7.18 1.32 -5.53
N VAL A 378 7.42 2.55 -5.13
CA VAL A 378 6.59 3.26 -4.16
C VAL A 378 5.87 4.36 -4.89
N THR A 379 4.63 4.65 -4.56
CA THR A 379 3.92 5.75 -5.20
C THR A 379 3.26 6.67 -4.19
N GLU A 380 3.26 7.93 -4.52
CA GLU A 380 2.30 8.88 -4.01
C GLU A 380 0.91 8.63 -4.61
N VAL A 381 -0.06 9.53 -4.38
CA VAL A 381 -1.46 9.36 -4.81
C VAL A 381 -1.84 10.39 -5.87
N GLY A 382 -2.30 9.91 -7.03
CA GLY A 382 -2.70 10.75 -8.15
C GLY A 382 -2.55 10.05 -9.50
N GLN A 383 -2.40 10.82 -10.59
CA GLN A 383 -2.21 10.29 -11.94
C GLN A 383 -0.98 9.37 -12.02
N HIS A 384 0.13 9.79 -11.42
CA HIS A 384 1.38 9.03 -11.37
C HIS A 384 1.22 7.66 -10.70
N GLN A 385 0.35 7.52 -9.69
CA GLN A 385 -0.01 6.24 -9.07
C GLN A 385 -0.70 5.32 -10.08
N MET A 386 -1.65 5.87 -10.84
CA MET A 386 -2.40 5.09 -11.83
C MET A 386 -1.51 4.68 -13.00
N TRP A 387 -0.65 5.58 -13.50
CA TRP A 387 0.34 5.21 -14.52
C TRP A 387 1.32 4.13 -14.03
N ALA A 388 1.79 4.22 -12.77
CA ALA A 388 2.60 3.16 -12.17
C ALA A 388 1.85 1.82 -12.10
N ALA A 389 0.53 1.85 -11.79
CA ALA A 389 -0.30 0.65 -11.74
C ALA A 389 -0.58 0.05 -13.13
N GLN A 390 -0.66 0.88 -14.19
CA GLN A 390 -0.99 0.45 -15.55
C GLN A 390 0.24 0.01 -16.35
N TYR A 391 1.35 0.74 -16.26
CA TYR A 391 2.50 0.59 -17.18
C TYR A 391 3.72 -0.13 -16.57
N TYR A 392 3.80 -0.30 -15.25
CA TYR A 392 4.83 -1.15 -14.64
C TYR A 392 4.31 -2.59 -14.47
N LYS A 393 5.04 -3.56 -15.00
CA LYS A 393 4.64 -4.98 -14.93
C LYS A 393 5.17 -5.61 -13.64
N TYR A 394 4.32 -5.71 -12.64
CA TYR A 394 4.68 -6.30 -11.35
C TYR A 394 4.65 -7.82 -11.43
N SER A 395 5.81 -8.48 -11.32
CA SER A 395 5.94 -9.94 -11.37
C SER A 395 6.19 -10.59 -10.01
N LYS A 396 6.36 -9.80 -8.95
CA LYS A 396 6.68 -10.27 -7.60
C LYS A 396 5.82 -9.56 -6.56
N PRO A 397 5.39 -10.29 -5.50
CA PRO A 397 4.68 -9.66 -4.39
C PRO A 397 5.58 -8.67 -3.64
N ARG A 398 4.96 -7.70 -2.96
CA ARG A 398 5.63 -6.67 -2.13
C ARG A 398 6.59 -5.77 -2.92
N THR A 399 6.30 -5.57 -4.20
CA THR A 399 7.08 -4.67 -5.08
C THR A 399 6.30 -3.42 -5.51
N LEU A 400 5.02 -3.30 -5.16
CA LEU A 400 4.27 -2.05 -5.18
C LEU A 400 3.87 -1.68 -3.76
N LEU A 401 4.27 -0.49 -3.31
CA LEU A 401 3.91 0.12 -2.05
C LEU A 401 3.15 1.42 -2.33
N THR A 402 1.90 1.49 -1.89
CA THR A 402 1.04 2.63 -2.20
C THR A 402 -0.09 2.76 -1.18
N SER A 403 -0.59 3.95 -0.94
CA SER A 403 -1.80 4.17 -0.14
C SER A 403 -3.04 3.94 -1.00
N GLY A 404 -3.52 2.70 -1.07
CA GLY A 404 -4.63 2.32 -1.94
C GLY A 404 -6.01 2.62 -1.34
N GLY A 405 -6.18 2.41 -0.04
CA GLY A 405 -7.46 2.58 0.64
C GLY A 405 -7.74 4.00 1.11
N LEU A 406 -6.80 4.65 1.79
CA LEU A 406 -6.96 6.01 2.28
C LEU A 406 -6.64 7.07 1.21
N GLY A 407 -5.75 6.77 0.28
CA GLY A 407 -5.35 7.70 -0.78
C GLY A 407 -4.52 8.87 -0.25
N THR A 408 -3.55 8.59 0.60
CA THR A 408 -2.76 9.58 1.32
C THR A 408 -1.69 10.21 0.43
N MET A 409 -1.87 11.46 0.04
CA MET A 409 -0.81 12.28 -0.53
C MET A 409 0.25 12.58 0.56
N GLY A 410 1.54 12.52 0.21
CA GLY A 410 2.66 12.61 1.15
C GLY A 410 3.10 11.27 1.76
N TYR A 411 2.53 10.15 1.31
CA TYR A 411 2.90 8.81 1.75
C TYR A 411 4.23 8.33 1.17
N GLY A 412 4.46 8.57 -0.12
CA GLY A 412 5.42 7.83 -0.93
C GLY A 412 6.88 7.98 -0.49
N LEU A 413 7.39 9.21 -0.36
CA LEU A 413 8.79 9.44 0.05
C LEU A 413 9.10 8.79 1.41
N CYS A 414 8.20 8.95 2.37
CA CYS A 414 8.35 8.36 3.70
C CYS A 414 8.34 6.84 3.66
N ALA A 415 7.40 6.24 2.92
CA ALA A 415 7.33 4.79 2.73
C ALA A 415 8.58 4.25 1.98
N ALA A 416 9.12 5.02 1.02
CA ALA A 416 10.36 4.68 0.32
C ALA A 416 11.57 4.66 1.27
N ILE A 417 11.63 5.58 2.24
CA ILE A 417 12.64 5.55 3.31
C ILE A 417 12.55 4.24 4.10
N GLY A 418 11.35 3.85 4.51
CA GLY A 418 11.12 2.59 5.22
C GLY A 418 11.50 1.36 4.38
N ALA A 419 11.08 1.34 3.13
CA ALA A 419 11.39 0.26 2.19
C ALA A 419 12.88 0.14 1.89
N GLN A 420 13.58 1.27 1.66
CA GLN A 420 15.01 1.27 1.38
C GLN A 420 15.84 0.89 2.60
N THR A 421 15.41 1.33 3.80
CA THR A 421 16.06 0.91 5.06
C THR A 421 15.96 -0.60 5.25
N ALA A 422 14.83 -1.19 4.91
CA ALA A 422 14.59 -2.64 5.03
C ALA A 422 15.24 -3.47 3.91
N ASN A 423 15.51 -2.86 2.76
CA ASN A 423 16.04 -3.54 1.56
C ASN A 423 17.25 -2.77 1.00
N PRO A 424 18.38 -2.74 1.70
CA PRO A 424 19.53 -1.89 1.34
C PRO A 424 20.14 -2.25 -0.04
N ASP A 425 20.00 -3.50 -0.47
CA ASP A 425 20.59 -4.01 -1.73
C ASP A 425 19.60 -3.95 -2.91
N ARG A 426 18.39 -3.43 -2.71
CA ARG A 426 17.39 -3.32 -3.77
C ARG A 426 17.21 -1.87 -4.21
N THR A 427 16.92 -1.70 -5.50
CA THR A 427 16.50 -0.39 -6.02
C THR A 427 15.09 -0.08 -5.52
N VAL A 428 14.92 1.06 -4.84
CA VAL A 428 13.63 1.61 -4.43
C VAL A 428 13.39 2.90 -5.20
N VAL A 429 12.26 2.98 -5.89
CA VAL A 429 11.88 4.15 -6.70
C VAL A 429 10.53 4.66 -6.19
N ASN A 430 10.48 5.89 -5.72
CA ASN A 430 9.23 6.57 -5.45
C ASN A 430 8.77 7.38 -6.65
N ILE A 431 7.50 7.27 -7.01
CA ILE A 431 6.86 8.06 -8.07
C ILE A 431 5.90 9.04 -7.40
N ALA A 432 6.22 10.32 -7.48
CA ALA A 432 5.44 11.38 -6.88
C ALA A 432 4.88 12.34 -7.92
N GLY A 433 3.76 12.97 -7.65
CA GLY A 433 3.40 14.24 -8.27
C GLY A 433 4.04 15.39 -7.48
N ASP A 434 4.24 16.54 -8.12
CA ASP A 434 4.79 17.73 -7.50
C ASP A 434 3.96 18.18 -6.28
N GLY A 435 2.63 18.12 -6.36
CA GLY A 435 1.75 18.41 -5.23
C GLY A 435 1.86 17.42 -4.08
N CYS A 436 2.12 16.14 -4.34
CA CYS A 436 2.31 15.14 -3.30
C CYS A 436 3.66 15.26 -2.62
N PHE A 437 4.74 15.42 -3.40
CA PHE A 437 6.09 15.57 -2.88
C PHE A 437 6.19 16.72 -1.85
N ARG A 438 5.48 17.82 -2.08
CA ARG A 438 5.45 18.96 -1.16
C ARG A 438 4.96 18.64 0.26
N MET A 439 4.10 17.63 0.40
CA MET A 439 3.45 17.35 1.69
C MET A 439 4.42 16.83 2.75
N ASN A 440 5.42 16.03 2.33
CA ASN A 440 6.43 15.44 3.22
C ASN A 440 7.86 15.56 2.65
N MET A 441 8.14 16.56 1.82
CA MET A 441 9.47 16.80 1.23
C MET A 441 10.59 16.97 2.26
N ASN A 442 10.26 17.40 3.48
CA ASN A 442 11.19 17.48 4.61
C ASN A 442 11.88 16.15 4.91
N GLU A 443 11.25 15.02 4.60
CA GLU A 443 11.83 13.69 4.80
C GLU A 443 12.96 13.37 3.81
N LEU A 444 13.17 14.19 2.79
CA LEU A 444 14.35 14.08 1.94
C LEU A 444 15.65 14.33 2.74
N ALA A 445 15.58 15.21 3.75
CA ALA A 445 16.69 15.41 4.70
C ALA A 445 16.94 14.14 5.53
N THR A 446 15.89 13.39 5.90
CA THR A 446 16.01 12.08 6.56
C THR A 446 16.71 11.08 5.64
N ALA A 447 16.27 10.94 4.40
CA ALA A 447 16.87 10.04 3.42
C ALA A 447 18.35 10.38 3.19
N SER A 448 18.70 11.67 3.12
CA SER A 448 20.06 12.15 2.91
C SER A 448 20.97 11.85 4.13
N ARG A 449 20.48 12.10 5.33
CA ARG A 449 21.21 11.80 6.59
C ARG A 449 21.48 10.30 6.71
N GLU A 450 20.50 9.46 6.39
CA GLU A 450 20.63 8.01 6.42
C GLU A 450 21.40 7.43 5.20
N LYS A 451 21.78 8.29 4.24
CA LYS A 451 22.47 7.93 3.00
C LYS A 451 21.74 6.82 2.23
N LEU A 452 20.41 6.91 2.15
CA LEU A 452 19.59 5.93 1.47
C LEU A 452 19.65 6.15 -0.06
N PRO A 453 20.05 5.16 -0.87
CA PRO A 453 20.15 5.32 -2.32
C PRO A 453 18.77 5.20 -3.01
N LEU A 454 17.73 5.77 -2.42
CA LEU A 454 16.41 5.79 -3.03
C LEU A 454 16.35 6.80 -4.18
N ILE A 455 15.52 6.49 -5.16
CA ILE A 455 15.28 7.34 -6.33
C ILE A 455 13.89 7.95 -6.19
N GLU A 456 13.83 9.27 -6.15
CA GLU A 456 12.60 10.06 -6.13
C GLU A 456 12.34 10.60 -7.54
N VAL A 457 11.23 10.21 -8.17
CA VAL A 457 10.84 10.68 -9.50
C VAL A 457 9.59 11.54 -9.36
N ILE A 458 9.75 12.83 -9.55
CA ILE A 458 8.66 13.80 -9.46
C ILE A 458 8.07 13.99 -10.86
N ILE A 459 6.86 13.50 -11.07
CA ILE A 459 6.05 13.78 -12.27
C ILE A 459 5.44 15.17 -12.09
N ASN A 460 6.15 16.17 -12.60
CA ASN A 460 5.86 17.57 -12.36
C ASN A 460 5.09 18.16 -13.54
N ASN A 461 3.80 18.29 -13.37
CA ASN A 461 2.90 18.91 -14.35
C ASN A 461 2.37 20.28 -13.89
N HIS A 462 2.89 20.82 -12.77
CA HIS A 462 2.49 22.10 -12.16
C HIS A 462 1.02 22.17 -11.77
N VAL A 463 0.35 21.02 -11.58
CA VAL A 463 -1.06 20.95 -11.19
C VAL A 463 -1.33 19.77 -10.26
N LEU A 464 -2.45 19.80 -9.54
CA LEU A 464 -3.00 18.63 -8.89
C LEU A 464 -3.69 17.76 -9.96
N GLY A 465 -2.89 16.97 -10.69
CA GLY A 465 -3.25 16.39 -11.98
C GLY A 465 -4.53 15.57 -11.97
N MET A 466 -4.73 14.65 -10.99
CA MET A 466 -5.96 13.86 -10.90
C MET A 466 -7.19 14.74 -10.63
N VAL A 467 -7.08 15.74 -9.76
CA VAL A 467 -8.19 16.67 -9.48
C VAL A 467 -8.50 17.51 -10.72
N ARG A 468 -7.47 18.04 -11.41
CA ARG A 468 -7.60 18.76 -12.66
C ARG A 468 -8.26 17.89 -13.75
N GLN A 469 -7.89 16.62 -13.87
CA GLN A 469 -8.54 15.68 -14.79
C GLN A 469 -10.05 15.57 -14.52
N TRP A 470 -10.45 15.45 -13.24
CA TRP A 470 -11.86 15.43 -12.87
C TRP A 470 -12.57 16.76 -13.18
N GLN A 471 -11.93 17.90 -12.91
CA GLN A 471 -12.45 19.21 -13.26
C GLN A 471 -12.63 19.37 -14.78
N THR A 472 -11.70 18.80 -15.55
CA THR A 472 -11.82 18.78 -17.02
C THR A 472 -13.00 17.96 -17.49
N LEU A 473 -13.17 16.74 -16.93
CA LEU A 473 -14.14 15.76 -17.44
C LEU A 473 -15.56 15.97 -16.90
N PHE A 474 -15.71 16.50 -15.67
CA PHE A 474 -16.99 16.49 -14.96
C PHE A 474 -17.41 17.82 -14.36
N TYR A 475 -16.57 18.87 -14.42
CA TYR A 475 -16.81 20.18 -13.80
C TYR A 475 -16.53 21.35 -14.76
N GLU A 476 -16.85 21.17 -16.05
CA GLU A 476 -16.81 22.23 -17.08
C GLU A 476 -15.48 23.01 -17.15
N LYS A 477 -14.37 22.33 -16.80
CA LYS A 477 -13.02 22.92 -16.72
C LYS A 477 -12.88 24.07 -15.69
N HIS A 478 -13.68 24.05 -14.64
CA HIS A 478 -13.54 24.99 -13.53
C HIS A 478 -12.34 24.59 -12.65
N TYR A 479 -11.15 25.07 -13.01
CA TYR A 479 -9.88 24.72 -12.36
C TYR A 479 -9.67 25.49 -11.05
N SER A 480 -10.45 25.19 -10.03
CA SER A 480 -10.36 25.82 -8.72
C SER A 480 -9.25 25.21 -7.90
N ALA A 481 -8.25 26.03 -7.52
CA ALA A 481 -7.16 25.67 -6.59
C ALA A 481 -6.34 24.42 -6.99
N THR A 482 -6.19 24.16 -8.29
CA THR A 482 -5.45 22.99 -8.79
C THR A 482 -4.18 23.34 -9.56
N VAL A 483 -3.90 24.62 -9.79
CA VAL A 483 -2.68 25.08 -10.44
C VAL A 483 -1.62 25.40 -9.37
N LEU A 484 -0.40 24.90 -9.56
CA LEU A 484 0.74 25.04 -8.67
C LEU A 484 1.81 25.93 -9.35
N ASP A 485 1.51 27.21 -9.50
CA ASP A 485 2.34 28.20 -10.21
C ASP A 485 3.22 29.07 -9.29
N ASP A 486 3.54 28.55 -8.11
CA ASP A 486 4.29 29.25 -7.07
C ASP A 486 5.82 29.28 -7.26
N GLY A 487 6.32 28.73 -8.38
CA GLY A 487 7.74 28.80 -8.75
C GLY A 487 8.70 27.98 -7.89
N VAL A 488 8.23 26.93 -7.20
CA VAL A 488 9.10 26.02 -6.43
C VAL A 488 10.12 25.33 -7.34
N ASP A 489 11.40 25.48 -7.03
CA ASP A 489 12.49 24.80 -7.74
C ASP A 489 12.87 23.52 -6.98
N TYR A 490 12.32 22.38 -7.43
CA TYR A 490 12.55 21.09 -6.77
C TYR A 490 14.01 20.61 -6.84
N VAL A 491 14.77 21.03 -7.84
CA VAL A 491 16.20 20.69 -7.94
C VAL A 491 16.97 21.38 -6.83
N LYS A 492 16.86 22.71 -6.72
CA LYS A 492 17.55 23.48 -5.67
C LYS A 492 17.11 23.05 -4.27
N LEU A 493 15.81 22.81 -4.09
CA LEU A 493 15.27 22.32 -2.82
C LEU A 493 15.88 20.99 -2.43
N SER A 494 15.96 20.05 -3.37
CA SER A 494 16.52 18.72 -3.13
C SER A 494 18.02 18.77 -2.83
N GLU A 495 18.77 19.60 -3.56
CA GLU A 495 20.19 19.83 -3.31
C GLU A 495 20.44 20.46 -1.93
N ALA A 496 19.60 21.42 -1.52
CA ALA A 496 19.68 22.03 -0.19
C ALA A 496 19.39 21.02 0.94
N MET A 497 18.62 19.95 0.66
CA MET A 497 18.36 18.85 1.60
C MET A 497 19.39 17.72 1.49
N GLY A 498 20.44 17.86 0.69
CA GLY A 498 21.58 16.94 0.59
C GLY A 498 21.40 15.80 -0.42
N ALA A 499 20.40 15.84 -1.27
CA ALA A 499 20.21 14.89 -2.37
C ALA A 499 20.91 15.37 -3.66
N THR A 500 21.20 14.44 -4.57
CA THR A 500 21.53 14.80 -5.96
C THR A 500 20.22 15.00 -6.71
N ALA A 501 20.15 16.02 -7.57
CA ALA A 501 18.92 16.30 -8.32
C ALA A 501 19.18 16.66 -9.77
N ARG A 502 18.21 16.34 -10.65
CA ARG A 502 18.20 16.68 -12.07
C ARG A 502 16.80 17.07 -12.52
N ARG A 503 16.67 18.13 -13.30
CA ARG A 503 15.45 18.43 -14.06
C ARG A 503 15.57 17.88 -15.45
N VAL A 504 14.51 17.26 -15.95
CA VAL A 504 14.45 16.64 -17.27
C VAL A 504 13.16 17.03 -17.99
N LYS A 505 13.25 17.22 -19.31
CA LYS A 505 12.12 17.63 -20.17
C LYS A 505 11.98 16.75 -21.41
N THR A 506 12.95 15.88 -21.69
CA THR A 506 12.92 14.95 -22.81
C THR A 506 13.13 13.52 -22.35
N GLN A 507 12.78 12.59 -23.21
CA GLN A 507 12.96 11.16 -22.97
C GLN A 507 14.42 10.80 -22.76
N GLU A 508 15.32 11.33 -23.57
CA GLU A 508 16.77 11.08 -23.49
C GLU A 508 17.39 11.65 -22.20
N GLU A 509 16.93 12.83 -21.78
CA GLU A 509 17.37 13.42 -20.51
C GLU A 509 16.94 12.56 -19.33
N PHE A 510 15.70 12.02 -19.36
CA PHE A 510 15.21 11.10 -18.33
C PHE A 510 16.04 9.81 -18.26
N GLU A 511 16.26 9.16 -19.40
CA GLU A 511 17.05 7.91 -19.46
C GLU A 511 18.46 8.12 -18.88
N LYS A 512 19.12 9.23 -19.23
CA LYS A 512 20.43 9.56 -18.69
C LYS A 512 20.39 9.82 -17.19
N ALA A 513 19.43 10.63 -16.72
CA ALA A 513 19.29 10.93 -15.29
C ALA A 513 18.99 9.69 -14.47
N PHE A 514 18.11 8.81 -14.96
CA PHE A 514 17.76 7.57 -14.28
C PHE A 514 18.94 6.56 -14.27
N ALA A 515 19.74 6.49 -15.36
CA ALA A 515 20.97 5.69 -15.38
C ALA A 515 22.01 6.18 -14.37
N ASP A 516 22.11 7.49 -14.13
CA ASP A 516 22.97 8.07 -13.09
C ASP A 516 22.40 7.77 -11.69
N ALA A 517 21.08 7.88 -11.50
CA ALA A 517 20.40 7.59 -10.27
C ALA A 517 20.59 6.13 -9.82
N LEU A 518 20.56 5.16 -10.73
CA LEU A 518 20.80 3.74 -10.45
C LEU A 518 22.22 3.45 -9.90
N LYS A 519 23.18 4.36 -10.12
CA LYS A 519 24.55 4.24 -9.61
C LYS A 519 24.78 5.02 -8.32
N SER A 520 23.84 5.88 -7.95
CA SER A 520 23.95 6.73 -6.77
C SER A 520 24.02 5.89 -5.49
N LYS A 521 24.73 6.41 -4.51
CA LYS A 521 24.80 5.85 -3.13
C LYS A 521 24.10 6.74 -2.11
N THR A 522 23.44 7.78 -2.59
CA THR A 522 22.68 8.77 -1.82
C THR A 522 21.36 9.05 -2.54
N PRO A 523 20.39 9.68 -1.91
CA PRO A 523 19.11 9.98 -2.55
C PRO A 523 19.31 10.75 -3.86
N PHE A 524 18.56 10.37 -4.88
CA PHE A 524 18.60 11.01 -6.19
C PHE A 524 17.19 11.42 -6.62
N VAL A 525 17.00 12.70 -6.91
CA VAL A 525 15.71 13.28 -7.31
C VAL A 525 15.71 13.62 -8.79
N ILE A 526 14.68 13.19 -9.51
CA ILE A 526 14.47 13.51 -10.93
C ILE A 526 13.17 14.30 -11.06
N ASP A 527 13.28 15.58 -11.38
CA ASP A 527 12.15 16.48 -11.62
C ASP A 527 11.75 16.42 -13.09
N CYS A 528 10.73 15.61 -13.42
CA CYS A 528 10.24 15.33 -14.77
C CYS A 528 9.15 16.33 -15.15
N ILE A 529 9.45 17.29 -16.02
CA ILE A 529 8.46 18.25 -16.50
C ILE A 529 7.62 17.62 -17.60
N ILE A 530 6.33 17.47 -17.35
CA ILE A 530 5.35 16.92 -18.30
C ILE A 530 4.22 17.90 -18.57
N ASP A 531 3.34 17.57 -19.53
CA ASP A 531 2.18 18.40 -19.84
C ASP A 531 1.15 18.41 -18.69
N SER A 532 0.57 19.57 -18.42
CA SER A 532 -0.45 19.76 -17.37
C SER A 532 -1.79 19.09 -17.69
N ASP A 533 -2.04 18.81 -18.95
CA ASP A 533 -3.29 18.22 -19.43
C ASP A 533 -3.19 16.72 -19.76
N ASP A 534 -2.02 16.11 -19.51
CA ASP A 534 -1.88 14.63 -19.54
C ASP A 534 -2.92 13.97 -18.62
N LYS A 535 -3.58 12.92 -19.13
CA LYS A 535 -4.65 12.22 -18.43
C LYS A 535 -4.37 10.74 -18.28
N VAL A 536 -5.00 10.15 -17.26
CA VAL A 536 -5.00 8.70 -17.07
C VAL A 536 -6.16 8.10 -17.87
N TRP A 537 -5.83 7.24 -18.80
CA TRP A 537 -6.77 6.48 -19.60
C TRP A 537 -6.50 4.98 -19.51
N PRO A 538 -7.51 4.10 -19.67
CA PRO A 538 -8.94 4.41 -19.71
C PRO A 538 -9.50 4.81 -18.34
N MET A 539 -10.76 5.27 -18.31
CA MET A 539 -11.45 5.66 -17.09
C MET A 539 -12.92 5.21 -17.14
N VAL A 540 -13.49 4.88 -15.97
CA VAL A 540 -14.92 4.72 -15.76
C VAL A 540 -15.44 5.94 -15.01
N ALA A 541 -16.47 6.61 -15.54
CA ALA A 541 -17.07 7.75 -14.87
C ALA A 541 -17.71 7.34 -13.53
N PRO A 542 -17.73 8.22 -12.51
CA PRO A 542 -18.30 7.92 -11.21
C PRO A 542 -19.73 7.38 -11.30
N GLY A 543 -20.00 6.26 -10.62
CA GLY A 543 -21.31 5.63 -10.58
C GLY A 543 -21.76 4.91 -11.86
N LYS A 544 -20.91 4.87 -12.89
CA LYS A 544 -21.16 4.11 -14.13
C LYS A 544 -20.71 2.65 -14.00
N PRO A 545 -21.32 1.74 -14.75
CA PRO A 545 -20.85 0.36 -14.86
C PRO A 545 -19.41 0.29 -15.41
N ILE A 546 -18.65 -0.73 -14.99
CA ILE A 546 -17.23 -0.85 -15.39
C ILE A 546 -17.05 -1.11 -16.90
N ASN A 547 -18.04 -1.71 -17.57
CA ASN A 547 -18.04 -1.92 -19.02
C ASN A 547 -18.30 -0.64 -19.83
N GLU A 548 -18.69 0.47 -19.18
CA GLU A 548 -18.74 1.81 -19.79
C GLU A 548 -17.39 2.55 -19.63
N SER A 549 -16.30 1.81 -19.59
CA SER A 549 -14.94 2.37 -19.58
C SER A 549 -14.65 3.08 -20.91
N PHE A 550 -14.15 4.30 -20.85
CA PHE A 550 -13.84 5.12 -22.02
C PHE A 550 -12.36 5.58 -22.00
N ASP A 551 -11.82 5.79 -23.17
CA ASP A 551 -10.47 6.31 -23.37
C ASP A 551 -10.48 7.70 -24.02
N GLU A 552 -9.32 8.17 -24.45
CA GLU A 552 -9.16 9.49 -25.05
C GLU A 552 -9.92 9.62 -26.38
N GLU A 553 -9.94 8.58 -27.19
CA GLU A 553 -10.65 8.58 -28.48
C GLU A 553 -12.16 8.67 -28.24
N ASP A 554 -12.70 7.87 -27.32
CA ASP A 554 -14.10 7.91 -26.90
C ASP A 554 -14.50 9.31 -26.37
N TYR A 555 -13.63 9.91 -25.53
CA TYR A 555 -13.87 11.25 -24.99
C TYR A 555 -13.89 12.30 -26.09
N ASN A 556 -12.91 12.31 -26.99
CA ASN A 556 -12.81 13.29 -28.07
C ASN A 556 -14.00 13.16 -29.06
N ALA A 557 -14.46 11.95 -29.34
CA ALA A 557 -15.64 11.73 -30.16
C ALA A 557 -16.91 12.37 -29.58
N THR A 558 -17.05 12.42 -28.24
CA THR A 558 -18.18 13.08 -27.58
C THR A 558 -18.07 14.62 -27.59
N GLN A 559 -16.88 15.19 -27.70
CA GLN A 559 -16.67 16.64 -27.74
C GLN A 559 -16.79 17.22 -29.15
N GLY A 560 -16.52 16.41 -30.20
CA GLY A 560 -16.61 16.83 -31.62
C GLY A 560 -18.01 16.82 -32.21
N GLY A 561 -19.01 16.40 -31.46
CA GLY A 561 -20.42 16.30 -31.91
C GLY A 561 -21.33 17.50 -31.58
N ASN A 562 -20.77 18.62 -31.11
CA ASN A 562 -21.51 19.86 -30.82
C ASN A 562 -21.24 20.94 -31.87
#